data_5862767c3b6da66c448d919c7c55a52c
#
_entry.id   5862767c3b6da66c448d919c7c55a52c
#
_cell.length_a   1.000
_cell.length_b   1.000
_cell.length_c   1.000
_cell.angle_alpha   90.00
_cell.angle_beta   90.00
_cell.angle_gamma   90.00
#
_symmetry.space_group_name_H-M   'P 1'
#
loop_
_entity.id
_entity.type
_entity.pdbx_description
1 polymer ?
#
loop_
_entity_poly.entity_id
_entity_poly.type
_entity_poly.pdbx_seq_one_letter_code
_entity_poly.pdbx_strand_id
1 'polypeptide(L)'
;MAEDKKLVEAITSMDVDFAQWYTDVCKKAELMSYSSVKGCMIFKPAGYAIWENIKNEMDRRFKETGVENVYLPMFIPESLLEVEKDHVEGFAPEVAWVTYGGLNPLQERMCVRPTSETLFCDFYKDEIQSYRDLPKVYNQWCSVVRWEKETRPFLRSREFLWQEGHTAHATAEEAEARTQQMLNLYADFCEEVLAIPVIKGRKTDKEKFAGAEATYTIEALMHDGKALQSGTSHN
;
A
#
# COMPACT_ATOMS: atom_id res chain seq x y z
N MET A 1 40.98 1.29 -26.21
CA MET A 1 39.65 1.38 -25.62
C MET A 1 39.84 1.96 -24.21
N ALA A 2 39.34 3.16 -23.96
CA ALA A 2 39.43 3.75 -22.62
C ALA A 2 38.57 2.91 -21.67
N GLU A 3 39.18 2.38 -20.61
CA GLU A 3 38.42 1.82 -19.49
C GLU A 3 37.51 2.93 -18.95
N ASP A 4 36.19 2.74 -19.06
CA ASP A 4 35.23 3.58 -18.37
C ASP A 4 35.52 3.46 -16.87
N LYS A 5 36.14 4.50 -16.31
CA LYS A 5 36.31 4.62 -14.87
C LYS A 5 34.92 4.55 -14.23
N LYS A 6 34.64 3.47 -13.50
CA LYS A 6 33.45 3.38 -12.67
C LYS A 6 33.36 4.63 -11.80
N LEU A 7 32.38 5.48 -12.05
CA LEU A 7 32.12 6.71 -11.28
C LEU A 7 31.80 6.41 -9.81
N VAL A 8 31.33 5.18 -9.52
CA VAL A 8 30.98 4.73 -8.16
C VAL A 8 31.52 3.32 -7.95
N GLU A 9 32.40 3.15 -6.97
CA GLU A 9 32.92 1.85 -6.58
C GLU A 9 31.90 1.06 -5.73
N ALA A 10 31.94 -0.27 -5.86
CA ALA A 10 31.15 -1.23 -5.10
C ALA A 10 29.61 -1.18 -5.32
N ILE A 11 29.16 -0.67 -6.47
CA ILE A 11 27.79 -0.78 -6.95
C ILE A 11 27.81 -1.45 -8.33
N THR A 12 26.92 -2.43 -8.53
CA THR A 12 26.72 -3.05 -9.83
C THR A 12 26.20 -2.00 -10.83
N SER A 13 26.66 -2.06 -12.08
CA SER A 13 26.13 -1.15 -13.11
C SER A 13 24.66 -1.45 -13.38
N MET A 14 23.85 -0.41 -13.51
CA MET A 14 22.43 -0.51 -13.84
C MET A 14 22.19 -1.23 -15.18
N ASP A 15 23.08 -1.01 -16.16
CA ASP A 15 22.97 -1.63 -17.49
C ASP A 15 23.39 -3.10 -17.51
N VAL A 16 24.11 -3.57 -16.48
CA VAL A 16 24.54 -4.96 -16.34
C VAL A 16 23.52 -5.78 -15.57
N ASP A 17 23.07 -5.27 -14.43
CA ASP A 17 22.03 -5.90 -13.60
C ASP A 17 21.27 -4.83 -12.81
N PHE A 18 20.11 -4.44 -13.34
CA PHE A 18 19.25 -3.43 -12.73
C PHE A 18 18.78 -3.84 -11.32
N ALA A 19 18.48 -5.11 -11.12
CA ALA A 19 17.96 -5.58 -9.83
C ALA A 19 19.03 -5.52 -8.73
N GLN A 20 20.27 -5.90 -9.07
CA GLN A 20 21.37 -5.81 -8.14
C GLN A 20 21.79 -4.36 -7.91
N TRP A 21 21.85 -3.53 -8.98
CA TRP A 21 22.09 -2.10 -8.86
C TRP A 21 21.12 -1.43 -7.88
N TYR A 22 19.84 -1.69 -8.04
CA TYR A 22 18.80 -1.14 -7.17
C TYR A 22 19.04 -1.50 -5.68
N THR A 23 19.33 -2.78 -5.43
CA THR A 23 19.62 -3.26 -4.07
C THR A 23 20.87 -2.62 -3.50
N ASP A 24 21.94 -2.51 -4.29
CA ASP A 24 23.20 -1.90 -3.88
C ASP A 24 23.02 -0.41 -3.55
N VAL A 25 22.26 0.33 -4.37
CA VAL A 25 21.93 1.74 -4.11
C VAL A 25 21.19 1.90 -2.79
N CYS A 26 20.13 1.14 -2.57
CA CYS A 26 19.35 1.20 -1.32
C CYS A 26 20.23 0.95 -0.07
N LYS A 27 21.15 0.01 -0.15
CA LYS A 27 22.08 -0.33 0.94
C LYS A 27 23.17 0.73 1.12
N LYS A 28 23.81 1.16 0.02
CA LYS A 28 24.92 2.12 0.06
C LYS A 28 24.49 3.52 0.46
N ALA A 29 23.28 3.93 0.03
CA ALA A 29 22.68 5.18 0.48
C ALA A 29 22.12 5.08 1.93
N GLU A 30 22.32 3.95 2.60
CA GLU A 30 21.86 3.71 3.96
C GLU A 30 20.35 3.93 4.16
N LEU A 31 19.54 3.63 3.13
CA LEU A 31 18.08 3.77 3.21
C LEU A 31 17.45 2.63 4.02
N MET A 32 18.06 1.45 3.98
CA MET A 32 17.55 0.25 4.65
C MET A 32 18.64 -0.72 5.04
N SER A 33 18.30 -1.66 5.91
CA SER A 33 19.03 -2.91 6.16
C SER A 33 18.07 -4.08 6.26
N TYR A 34 18.58 -5.30 6.05
CA TYR A 34 17.79 -6.51 6.28
C TYR A 34 17.57 -6.73 7.78
N SER A 35 16.38 -7.15 8.14
CA SER A 35 16.05 -7.52 9.53
C SER A 35 16.29 -9.02 9.77
N SER A 36 16.25 -9.44 11.03
CA SER A 36 16.23 -10.85 11.41
C SER A 36 14.94 -11.57 10.98
N VAL A 37 13.89 -10.83 10.70
CA VAL A 37 12.64 -11.36 10.15
C VAL A 37 12.76 -11.42 8.64
N LYS A 38 12.89 -12.63 8.10
CA LYS A 38 13.07 -12.83 6.65
C LYS A 38 11.96 -12.19 5.84
N GLY A 39 12.33 -11.38 4.86
CA GLY A 39 11.39 -10.67 3.98
C GLY A 39 10.89 -9.32 4.52
N CYS A 40 11.28 -8.95 5.75
CA CYS A 40 11.07 -7.62 6.30
C CYS A 40 12.38 -6.83 6.30
N MET A 41 12.29 -5.52 6.21
CA MET A 41 13.46 -4.64 6.25
C MET A 41 13.37 -3.63 7.39
N ILE A 42 14.52 -3.14 7.80
CA ILE A 42 14.63 -2.01 8.71
C ILE A 42 14.78 -0.76 7.84
N PHE A 43 13.87 0.19 7.98
CA PHE A 43 14.02 1.51 7.39
C PHE A 43 15.04 2.28 8.22
N LYS A 44 16.15 2.67 7.62
CA LYS A 44 17.16 3.51 8.27
C LYS A 44 16.72 4.97 8.26
N PRO A 45 17.32 5.86 9.07
CA PRO A 45 16.84 7.23 9.21
C PRO A 45 16.62 7.98 7.88
N ALA A 46 17.54 7.85 6.92
CA ALA A 46 17.39 8.50 5.62
C ALA A 46 16.19 7.95 4.81
N GLY A 47 16.00 6.63 4.79
CA GLY A 47 14.85 5.99 4.13
C GLY A 47 13.53 6.33 4.83
N TYR A 48 13.54 6.36 6.16
CA TYR A 48 12.34 6.71 6.93
C TYR A 48 11.96 8.18 6.78
N ALA A 49 12.94 9.09 6.70
CA ALA A 49 12.69 10.50 6.44
C ALA A 49 12.01 10.76 5.09
N ILE A 50 12.35 9.97 4.05
CA ILE A 50 11.62 10.01 2.76
C ILE A 50 10.14 9.64 2.99
N TRP A 51 9.88 8.57 3.73
CA TRP A 51 8.51 8.17 4.08
C TRP A 51 7.76 9.25 4.85
N GLU A 52 8.39 9.86 5.87
CA GLU A 52 7.77 10.93 6.66
C GLU A 52 7.38 12.13 5.79
N ASN A 53 8.24 12.53 4.86
CA ASN A 53 7.97 13.62 3.94
C ASN A 53 6.81 13.29 2.98
N ILE A 54 6.78 12.08 2.41
CA ILE A 54 5.68 11.59 1.58
C ILE A 54 4.38 11.62 2.37
N LYS A 55 4.39 11.01 3.57
CA LYS A 55 3.23 10.95 4.45
C LYS A 55 2.70 12.33 4.80
N ASN A 56 3.57 13.25 5.21
CA ASN A 56 3.17 14.57 5.66
C ASN A 56 2.51 15.38 4.53
N GLU A 57 3.09 15.37 3.33
CA GLU A 57 2.54 16.10 2.19
C GLU A 57 1.24 15.47 1.68
N MET A 58 1.18 14.13 1.59
CA MET A 58 -0.05 13.44 1.20
C MET A 58 -1.17 13.65 2.22
N ASP A 59 -0.88 13.55 3.52
CA ASP A 59 -1.84 13.77 4.59
C ASP A 59 -2.43 15.19 4.55
N ARG A 60 -1.58 16.19 4.27
CA ARG A 60 -2.04 17.56 4.07
C ARG A 60 -3.03 17.66 2.91
N ARG A 61 -2.69 17.08 1.75
CA ARG A 61 -3.55 17.08 0.55
C ARG A 61 -4.86 16.32 0.80
N PHE A 62 -4.84 15.21 1.53
CA PHE A 62 -6.05 14.48 1.91
C PHE A 62 -6.97 15.33 2.78
N LYS A 63 -6.43 15.97 3.82
CA LYS A 63 -7.20 16.84 4.73
C LYS A 63 -7.86 18.01 4.01
N GLU A 64 -7.23 18.56 2.98
CA GLU A 64 -7.83 19.60 2.14
C GLU A 64 -9.06 19.12 1.37
N THR A 65 -9.22 17.81 1.19
CA THR A 65 -10.42 17.19 0.59
C THR A 65 -11.45 16.72 1.62
N GLY A 66 -11.25 17.04 2.90
CA GLY A 66 -12.16 16.65 3.99
C GLY A 66 -11.89 15.26 4.57
N VAL A 67 -10.75 14.65 4.28
CA VAL A 67 -10.36 13.35 4.85
C VAL A 67 -10.00 13.50 6.33
N GLU A 68 -10.49 12.57 7.15
CA GLU A 68 -10.13 12.44 8.56
C GLU A 68 -9.33 11.15 8.78
N ASN A 69 -8.29 11.23 9.60
CA ASN A 69 -7.48 10.06 9.94
C ASN A 69 -8.09 9.29 11.10
N VAL A 70 -8.14 7.97 10.94
CA VAL A 70 -8.53 7.00 11.97
C VAL A 70 -7.44 5.96 12.15
N TYR A 71 -7.57 5.09 13.13
CA TYR A 71 -6.70 3.94 13.30
C TYR A 71 -7.51 2.71 13.75
N LEU A 72 -7.52 1.69 12.92
CA LEU A 72 -8.18 0.42 13.19
C LEU A 72 -7.17 -0.60 13.72
N PRO A 73 -7.62 -1.63 14.50
CA PRO A 73 -6.75 -2.67 15.01
C PRO A 73 -5.97 -3.38 13.89
N MET A 74 -4.75 -3.85 14.22
CA MET A 74 -3.93 -4.57 13.25
C MET A 74 -4.38 -6.03 13.05
N PHE A 75 -5.17 -6.59 13.97
CA PHE A 75 -5.63 -7.97 13.91
C PHE A 75 -7.05 -8.06 13.38
N ILE A 76 -7.28 -9.03 12.50
CA ILE A 76 -8.58 -9.35 11.92
C ILE A 76 -8.97 -10.75 12.38
N PRO A 77 -10.10 -10.93 13.06
CA PRO A 77 -10.62 -12.26 13.40
C PRO A 77 -10.91 -13.08 12.15
N GLU A 78 -10.68 -14.38 12.20
CA GLU A 78 -10.96 -15.29 11.07
C GLU A 78 -12.42 -15.23 10.63
N SER A 79 -13.34 -15.17 11.59
CA SER A 79 -14.79 -15.05 11.32
C SER A 79 -15.13 -13.82 10.48
N LEU A 80 -14.43 -12.70 10.67
CA LEU A 80 -14.65 -11.50 9.89
C LEU A 80 -14.15 -11.65 8.44
N LEU A 81 -13.06 -12.40 8.24
CA LEU A 81 -12.56 -12.71 6.89
C LEU A 81 -13.48 -13.67 6.14
N GLU A 82 -14.14 -14.59 6.83
CA GLU A 82 -15.06 -15.55 6.22
C GLU A 82 -16.34 -14.91 5.67
N VAL A 83 -16.77 -13.78 6.22
CA VAL A 83 -17.94 -13.02 5.73
C VAL A 83 -17.71 -12.48 4.33
N GLU A 84 -16.46 -12.19 3.97
CA GLU A 84 -16.06 -11.60 2.68
C GLU A 84 -15.18 -12.56 1.86
N LYS A 85 -15.57 -13.84 1.81
CA LYS A 85 -14.78 -14.89 1.10
C LYS A 85 -14.33 -14.49 -0.30
N ASP A 86 -15.18 -13.82 -1.04
CA ASP A 86 -14.88 -13.41 -2.42
C ASP A 86 -13.77 -12.36 -2.50
N HIS A 87 -13.62 -11.51 -1.45
CA HIS A 87 -12.54 -10.52 -1.36
C HIS A 87 -11.24 -11.13 -0.79
N VAL A 88 -11.35 -12.13 0.05
CA VAL A 88 -10.22 -12.75 0.78
C VAL A 88 -9.54 -13.85 -0.02
N GLU A 89 -10.20 -14.47 -1.00
CA GLU A 89 -9.59 -15.53 -1.82
C GLU A 89 -8.25 -15.12 -2.46
N GLY A 90 -8.09 -13.84 -2.81
CA GLY A 90 -6.83 -13.30 -3.32
C GLY A 90 -5.71 -13.16 -2.27
N PHE A 91 -6.05 -13.02 -0.99
CA PHE A 91 -5.09 -12.78 0.11
C PHE A 91 -4.94 -13.98 1.05
N ALA A 92 -5.86 -14.94 1.04
CA ALA A 92 -5.87 -16.07 1.97
C ALA A 92 -4.53 -16.82 2.08
N PRO A 93 -3.77 -17.04 0.99
CA PRO A 93 -2.47 -17.72 1.06
C PRO A 93 -1.34 -16.85 1.64
N GLU A 94 -1.54 -15.54 1.74
CA GLU A 94 -0.50 -14.55 2.05
C GLU A 94 -0.69 -13.84 3.40
N VAL A 95 -1.61 -14.31 4.23
CA VAL A 95 -1.80 -13.72 5.56
C VAL A 95 -0.90 -14.36 6.62
N ALA A 96 -0.47 -13.55 7.57
CA ALA A 96 0.22 -14.02 8.77
C ALA A 96 -0.78 -14.32 9.87
N TRP A 97 -0.87 -15.59 10.30
CA TRP A 97 -1.81 -16.03 11.32
C TRP A 97 -1.24 -15.90 12.73
N VAL A 98 -2.06 -15.36 13.63
CA VAL A 98 -1.82 -15.32 15.08
C VAL A 98 -2.74 -16.34 15.75
N THR A 99 -2.13 -17.34 16.37
CA THR A 99 -2.84 -18.49 16.95
C THR A 99 -2.70 -18.57 18.46
N TYR A 100 -1.82 -17.75 19.06
CA TYR A 100 -1.58 -17.71 20.51
C TYR A 100 -1.67 -16.27 21.03
N GLY A 101 -2.28 -16.11 22.21
CA GLY A 101 -2.22 -14.91 23.03
C GLY A 101 -1.39 -15.21 24.29
N GLY A 102 -0.17 -14.69 24.37
CA GLY A 102 0.80 -15.11 25.35
C GLY A 102 1.17 -16.59 25.15
N LEU A 103 0.95 -17.43 26.18
CA LEU A 103 1.23 -18.87 26.14
C LEU A 103 -0.01 -19.72 25.83
N ASN A 104 -1.18 -19.12 25.71
CA ASN A 104 -2.44 -19.83 25.51
C ASN A 104 -2.86 -19.77 24.03
N PRO A 105 -3.35 -20.87 23.46
CA PRO A 105 -3.98 -20.84 22.16
C PRO A 105 -5.22 -19.93 22.19
N LEU A 106 -5.43 -19.17 21.13
CA LEU A 106 -6.63 -18.37 20.96
C LEU A 106 -7.82 -19.28 20.66
N GLN A 107 -9.01 -18.90 21.13
CA GLN A 107 -10.26 -19.60 20.78
C GLN A 107 -10.57 -19.45 19.29
N GLU A 108 -10.26 -18.29 18.75
CA GLU A 108 -10.35 -17.97 17.32
C GLU A 108 -9.01 -17.40 16.89
N ARG A 109 -8.46 -17.89 15.78
CA ARG A 109 -7.24 -17.32 15.23
C ARG A 109 -7.54 -15.98 14.57
N MET A 110 -6.54 -15.13 14.55
CA MET A 110 -6.58 -13.82 13.90
C MET A 110 -5.47 -13.74 12.85
N CYS A 111 -5.64 -12.93 11.83
CA CYS A 111 -4.51 -12.59 10.97
C CYS A 111 -4.03 -11.16 11.24
N VAL A 112 -2.75 -10.92 10.93
CA VAL A 112 -2.25 -9.56 10.80
C VAL A 112 -2.80 -8.99 9.49
N ARG A 113 -3.42 -7.82 9.54
CA ARG A 113 -4.10 -7.20 8.38
C ARG A 113 -3.22 -7.17 7.13
N PRO A 114 -3.67 -7.76 6.00
CA PRO A 114 -3.06 -7.55 4.68
C PRO A 114 -3.60 -6.30 4.00
N THR A 115 -4.76 -5.85 4.44
CA THR A 115 -5.55 -4.67 4.08
C THR A 115 -6.68 -4.55 5.10
N SER A 116 -7.45 -3.47 5.15
CA SER A 116 -8.42 -3.21 6.22
C SER A 116 -9.87 -3.06 5.76
N GLU A 117 -10.23 -3.43 4.52
CA GLU A 117 -11.60 -3.30 4.01
C GLU A 117 -12.62 -3.94 4.95
N THR A 118 -12.36 -5.18 5.38
CA THR A 118 -13.25 -5.93 6.28
C THR A 118 -13.48 -5.20 7.61
N LEU A 119 -12.41 -4.63 8.17
CA LEU A 119 -12.49 -3.87 9.42
C LEU A 119 -13.27 -2.56 9.24
N PHE A 120 -13.06 -1.86 8.12
CA PHE A 120 -13.81 -0.64 7.82
C PHE A 120 -15.28 -0.93 7.58
N CYS A 121 -15.61 -1.99 6.85
CA CYS A 121 -17.00 -2.39 6.62
C CYS A 121 -17.70 -2.77 7.94
N ASP A 122 -17.01 -3.48 8.82
CA ASP A 122 -17.56 -3.83 10.13
C ASP A 122 -17.77 -2.57 11.00
N PHE A 123 -16.81 -1.68 11.03
CA PHE A 123 -16.90 -0.40 11.73
C PHE A 123 -18.03 0.49 11.18
N TYR A 124 -18.20 0.57 9.87
CA TYR A 124 -19.21 1.41 9.25
C TYR A 124 -20.64 0.93 9.48
N LYS A 125 -20.89 -0.36 9.74
CA LYS A 125 -22.21 -0.84 10.15
C LYS A 125 -22.75 -0.10 11.38
N ASP A 126 -21.85 0.21 12.32
CA ASP A 126 -22.24 0.89 13.56
C ASP A 126 -22.21 2.42 13.42
N GLU A 127 -21.33 2.93 12.57
CA GLU A 127 -21.15 4.38 12.36
C GLU A 127 -22.19 5.00 11.44
N ILE A 128 -22.78 4.24 10.50
CA ILE A 128 -23.73 4.75 9.52
C ILE A 128 -25.12 4.24 9.85
N GLN A 129 -25.88 5.08 10.55
CA GLN A 129 -27.26 4.77 10.95
C GLN A 129 -28.31 5.45 10.04
N SER A 130 -27.88 6.47 9.30
CA SER A 130 -28.74 7.21 8.37
C SER A 130 -27.94 7.88 7.26
N TYR A 131 -28.63 8.33 6.20
CA TYR A 131 -28.00 9.11 5.11
C TYR A 131 -27.29 10.38 5.60
N ARG A 132 -27.65 10.89 6.79
CA ARG A 132 -27.03 12.08 7.38
C ARG A 132 -25.61 11.83 7.91
N ASP A 133 -25.24 10.57 8.08
CA ASP A 133 -23.92 10.16 8.52
C ASP A 133 -22.92 10.05 7.35
N LEU A 134 -23.44 10.23 6.12
CA LEU A 134 -22.66 10.19 4.88
C LEU A 134 -22.33 11.60 4.35
N PRO A 135 -21.23 11.76 3.63
CA PRO A 135 -20.22 10.74 3.37
C PRO A 135 -19.32 10.48 4.59
N LYS A 136 -18.85 9.25 4.75
CA LYS A 136 -17.70 8.93 5.62
C LYS A 136 -16.44 8.94 4.77
N VAL A 137 -15.42 9.68 5.20
CA VAL A 137 -14.22 9.88 4.40
C VAL A 137 -13.00 9.69 5.30
N TYR A 138 -12.69 8.43 5.60
CA TYR A 138 -11.64 8.07 6.53
C TYR A 138 -10.40 7.50 5.83
N ASN A 139 -9.26 7.76 6.44
CA ASN A 139 -7.95 7.29 6.03
C ASN A 139 -7.19 6.75 7.23
N GLN A 140 -6.36 5.74 7.03
CA GLN A 140 -5.37 5.36 8.03
C GLN A 140 -3.98 5.23 7.42
N TRP A 141 -3.00 5.68 8.21
CA TRP A 141 -1.59 5.44 7.99
C TRP A 141 -1.14 4.28 8.86
N CYS A 142 -0.70 3.20 8.26
CA CYS A 142 -0.36 2.00 9.02
C CYS A 142 0.64 1.11 8.28
N SER A 143 1.07 0.03 8.94
CA SER A 143 1.71 -1.09 8.28
C SER A 143 0.69 -2.20 7.98
N VAL A 144 0.97 -2.98 6.95
CA VAL A 144 0.26 -4.22 6.61
C VAL A 144 1.26 -5.33 6.38
N VAL A 145 0.79 -6.58 6.49
CA VAL A 145 1.62 -7.76 6.30
C VAL A 145 1.02 -8.64 5.21
N ARG A 146 1.81 -8.87 4.16
CA ARG A 146 1.53 -9.83 3.09
C ARG A 146 2.68 -10.82 3.01
N TRP A 147 2.39 -12.11 3.20
CA TRP A 147 3.43 -13.14 3.33
C TRP A 147 4.04 -13.55 1.99
N GLU A 148 4.64 -12.55 1.34
CA GLU A 148 5.26 -12.67 0.02
C GLU A 148 6.37 -13.72 -0.01
N LYS A 149 6.44 -14.48 -1.09
CA LYS A 149 7.48 -15.49 -1.32
C LYS A 149 8.80 -14.84 -1.73
N GLU A 150 8.72 -13.84 -2.61
CA GLU A 150 9.87 -13.10 -3.12
C GLU A 150 9.78 -11.65 -2.66
N THR A 151 10.88 -11.12 -2.15
CA THR A 151 10.92 -9.76 -1.63
C THR A 151 12.06 -8.96 -2.27
N ARG A 152 11.83 -7.65 -2.42
CA ARG A 152 12.82 -6.68 -2.91
C ARG A 152 12.69 -5.40 -2.08
N PRO A 153 13.80 -4.78 -1.67
CA PRO A 153 13.75 -3.56 -0.85
C PRO A 153 12.78 -2.51 -1.41
N PHE A 154 11.92 -1.99 -0.57
CA PHE A 154 10.86 -0.99 -0.85
C PHE A 154 9.81 -1.39 -1.89
N LEU A 155 10.12 -2.19 -2.89
CA LEU A 155 9.19 -2.58 -3.96
C LEU A 155 8.27 -3.73 -3.55
N ARG A 156 8.77 -4.68 -2.75
CA ARG A 156 7.99 -5.82 -2.27
C ARG A 156 8.59 -6.35 -0.96
N SER A 157 7.89 -6.14 0.14
CA SER A 157 8.28 -6.57 1.47
C SER A 157 7.11 -7.27 2.15
N ARG A 158 7.38 -8.17 3.08
CA ARG A 158 6.32 -8.83 3.87
C ARG A 158 5.58 -7.87 4.77
N GLU A 159 6.26 -6.90 5.34
CA GLU A 159 5.66 -5.78 6.03
C GLU A 159 6.05 -4.50 5.30
N PHE A 160 5.10 -3.61 5.07
CA PHE A 160 5.34 -2.31 4.47
C PHE A 160 4.39 -1.25 5.03
N LEU A 161 4.85 -0.01 4.97
CA LEU A 161 4.09 1.16 5.35
C LEU A 161 3.28 1.63 4.16
N TRP A 162 2.04 2.01 4.41
CA TRP A 162 1.16 2.53 3.38
C TRP A 162 0.11 3.48 3.93
N GLN A 163 -0.72 3.95 3.05
CA GLN A 163 -1.97 4.64 3.32
C GLN A 163 -3.12 3.83 2.70
N GLU A 164 -4.21 3.73 3.39
CA GLU A 164 -5.47 3.24 2.87
C GLU A 164 -6.60 4.16 3.30
N GLY A 165 -7.36 4.65 2.32
CA GLY A 165 -8.56 5.43 2.52
C GLY A 165 -9.78 4.59 2.19
N HIS A 166 -10.74 4.56 3.09
CA HIS A 166 -12.00 3.86 2.91
C HIS A 166 -13.14 4.85 3.10
N THR A 167 -14.00 4.97 2.10
CA THR A 167 -15.05 5.98 2.09
C THR A 167 -16.39 5.35 1.80
N ALA A 168 -17.46 5.93 2.39
CA ALA A 168 -18.82 5.52 2.12
C ALA A 168 -19.64 6.75 1.67
N HIS A 169 -20.41 6.58 0.62
CA HIS A 169 -21.18 7.64 -0.05
C HIS A 169 -22.65 7.27 -0.18
N ALA A 170 -23.50 8.26 -0.39
CA ALA A 170 -24.94 8.02 -0.55
C ALA A 170 -25.29 7.49 -1.94
N THR A 171 -24.51 7.83 -2.96
CA THR A 171 -24.75 7.41 -4.35
C THR A 171 -23.49 6.91 -5.03
N ALA A 172 -23.65 6.13 -6.09
CA ALA A 172 -22.55 5.64 -6.91
C ALA A 172 -21.77 6.79 -7.58
N GLU A 173 -22.47 7.85 -7.99
CA GLU A 173 -21.86 9.02 -8.61
C GLU A 173 -20.93 9.76 -7.63
N GLU A 174 -21.32 9.87 -6.36
CA GLU A 174 -20.46 10.45 -5.31
C GLU A 174 -19.24 9.58 -5.06
N ALA A 175 -19.40 8.26 -5.02
CA ALA A 175 -18.31 7.31 -4.86
C ALA A 175 -17.33 7.38 -6.04
N GLU A 176 -17.83 7.40 -7.28
CA GLU A 176 -17.00 7.53 -8.48
C GLU A 176 -16.26 8.88 -8.49
N ALA A 177 -16.93 9.99 -8.16
CA ALA A 177 -16.30 11.30 -8.08
C ALA A 177 -15.15 11.32 -7.07
N ARG A 178 -15.32 10.67 -5.90
CA ARG A 178 -14.26 10.52 -4.90
C ARG A 178 -13.11 9.65 -5.41
N THR A 179 -13.43 8.56 -6.07
CA THR A 179 -12.46 7.65 -6.67
C THR A 179 -11.54 8.38 -7.67
N GLN A 180 -12.13 9.19 -8.56
CA GLN A 180 -11.39 9.99 -9.52
C GLN A 180 -10.59 11.13 -8.86
N GLN A 181 -11.14 11.74 -7.82
CA GLN A 181 -10.43 12.79 -7.06
C GLN A 181 -9.15 12.24 -6.42
N MET A 182 -9.22 11.05 -5.79
CA MET A 182 -8.04 10.43 -5.17
C MET A 182 -7.03 9.98 -6.21
N LEU A 183 -7.47 9.42 -7.33
CA LEU A 183 -6.59 9.04 -8.44
C LEU A 183 -5.79 10.25 -8.95
N ASN A 184 -6.46 11.39 -9.15
CA ASN A 184 -5.80 12.62 -9.60
C ASN A 184 -4.82 13.14 -8.55
N LEU A 185 -5.21 13.14 -7.27
CA LEU A 185 -4.35 13.59 -6.18
C LEU A 185 -3.06 12.75 -6.09
N TYR A 186 -3.16 11.43 -6.27
CA TYR A 186 -1.98 10.56 -6.32
C TYR A 186 -1.08 10.88 -7.52
N ALA A 187 -1.67 11.10 -8.70
CA ALA A 187 -0.90 11.44 -9.90
C ALA A 187 -0.19 12.78 -9.76
N ASP A 188 -0.92 13.81 -9.33
CA ASP A 188 -0.38 15.16 -9.12
C ASP A 188 0.76 15.14 -8.09
N PHE A 189 0.61 14.37 -7.02
CA PHE A 189 1.67 14.20 -6.03
C PHE A 189 2.93 13.53 -6.63
N CYS A 190 2.76 12.46 -7.41
CA CYS A 190 3.88 11.80 -8.06
C CYS A 190 4.62 12.74 -9.00
N GLU A 191 3.90 13.51 -9.81
CA GLU A 191 4.50 14.39 -10.82
C GLU A 191 5.09 15.66 -10.22
N GLU A 192 4.35 16.35 -9.35
CA GLU A 192 4.74 17.66 -8.81
C GLU A 192 5.78 17.57 -7.69
N VAL A 193 5.67 16.55 -6.83
CA VAL A 193 6.50 16.43 -5.61
C VAL A 193 7.64 15.42 -5.80
N LEU A 194 7.33 14.25 -6.34
CA LEU A 194 8.31 13.19 -6.52
C LEU A 194 9.05 13.26 -7.85
N ALA A 195 8.58 14.09 -8.80
CA ALA A 195 9.08 14.17 -10.18
C ALA A 195 9.06 12.80 -10.90
N ILE A 196 8.07 11.98 -10.58
CA ILE A 196 7.84 10.66 -11.18
C ILE A 196 6.66 10.76 -12.14
N PRO A 197 6.87 10.73 -13.47
CA PRO A 197 5.78 10.72 -14.42
C PRO A 197 4.99 9.43 -14.30
N VAL A 198 3.67 9.55 -14.27
CA VAL A 198 2.75 8.41 -14.13
C VAL A 198 1.66 8.45 -15.20
N ILE A 199 1.16 7.27 -15.55
CA ILE A 199 0.02 7.11 -16.46
C ILE A 199 -1.19 6.69 -15.63
N LYS A 200 -2.28 7.43 -15.76
CA LYS A 200 -3.58 7.09 -15.17
C LYS A 200 -4.33 6.13 -16.09
N GLY A 201 -4.91 5.08 -15.53
CA GLY A 201 -5.69 4.12 -16.30
C GLY A 201 -6.70 3.34 -15.47
N ARG A 202 -7.66 2.72 -16.14
CA ARG A 202 -8.58 1.76 -15.57
C ARG A 202 -8.05 0.37 -15.79
N LYS A 203 -8.00 -0.46 -14.75
CA LYS A 203 -7.60 -1.86 -14.85
C LYS A 203 -8.62 -2.67 -15.62
N THR A 204 -8.16 -3.71 -16.29
CA THR A 204 -9.02 -4.70 -16.94
C THR A 204 -9.82 -5.48 -15.89
N ASP A 205 -10.92 -6.11 -16.29
CA ASP A 205 -11.74 -6.91 -15.38
C ASP A 205 -10.96 -8.08 -14.74
N LYS A 206 -9.90 -8.54 -15.39
CA LYS A 206 -9.02 -9.58 -14.85
C LYS A 206 -8.11 -9.09 -13.73
N GLU A 207 -7.76 -7.80 -13.72
CA GLU A 207 -6.78 -7.21 -12.81
C GLU A 207 -7.39 -6.25 -11.81
N LYS A 208 -8.68 -5.96 -11.96
CA LYS A 208 -9.39 -5.10 -11.00
C LYS A 208 -9.43 -5.75 -9.62
N PHE A 209 -9.50 -4.93 -8.58
CA PHE A 209 -9.66 -5.41 -7.21
C PHE A 209 -10.94 -6.26 -7.10
N ALA A 210 -10.85 -7.39 -6.42
CA ALA A 210 -11.99 -8.28 -6.20
C ALA A 210 -13.11 -7.52 -5.45
N GLY A 211 -14.33 -7.59 -5.99
CA GLY A 211 -15.48 -6.88 -5.44
C GLY A 211 -15.65 -5.42 -5.91
N ALA A 212 -14.64 -4.79 -6.52
CA ALA A 212 -14.78 -3.46 -7.07
C ALA A 212 -15.58 -3.47 -8.39
N GLU A 213 -16.39 -2.46 -8.63
CA GLU A 213 -16.99 -2.20 -9.95
C GLU A 213 -15.92 -1.71 -10.94
N ALA A 214 -15.05 -0.83 -10.47
CA ALA A 214 -13.91 -0.32 -11.22
C ALA A 214 -12.68 -0.16 -10.33
N THR A 215 -11.51 -0.41 -10.89
CA THR A 215 -10.21 -0.10 -10.28
C THR A 215 -9.43 0.81 -11.20
N TYR A 216 -9.04 1.95 -10.68
CA TYR A 216 -8.15 2.89 -11.37
C TYR A 216 -6.76 2.83 -10.74
N THR A 217 -5.75 3.09 -11.54
CA THR A 217 -4.35 3.02 -11.12
C THR A 217 -3.55 4.17 -11.71
N ILE A 218 -2.49 4.54 -11.01
CA ILE A 218 -1.39 5.29 -11.56
C ILE A 218 -0.17 4.37 -11.64
N GLU A 219 0.50 4.35 -12.77
CA GLU A 219 1.64 3.48 -13.01
C GLU A 219 2.82 4.26 -13.58
N ALA A 220 3.99 4.02 -13.00
CA ALA A 220 5.26 4.54 -13.48
C ALA A 220 6.00 3.49 -14.29
N LEU A 221 6.72 3.90 -15.34
CA LEU A 221 7.56 3.01 -16.13
C LEU A 221 8.90 2.82 -15.43
N MET A 222 9.26 1.57 -15.17
CA MET A 222 10.56 1.19 -14.64
C MET A 222 11.60 1.03 -15.76
N HIS A 223 12.89 1.12 -15.40
CA HIS A 223 14.01 1.00 -16.33
C HIS A 223 14.00 -0.34 -17.11
N ASP A 224 13.52 -1.41 -16.50
CA ASP A 224 13.39 -2.74 -17.12
C ASP A 224 12.14 -2.88 -18.02
N GLY A 225 11.43 -1.79 -18.28
CA GLY A 225 10.24 -1.77 -19.13
C GLY A 225 8.96 -2.24 -18.45
N LYS A 226 8.99 -2.55 -17.16
CA LYS A 226 7.81 -2.93 -16.40
C LYS A 226 7.08 -1.72 -15.85
N ALA A 227 5.75 -1.84 -15.74
CA ALA A 227 4.94 -0.87 -15.04
C ALA A 227 5.01 -1.12 -13.53
N LEU A 228 5.23 -0.04 -12.76
CA LEU A 228 5.14 -0.05 -11.31
C LEU A 228 3.85 0.64 -10.90
N GLN A 229 2.92 -0.11 -10.32
CA GLN A 229 1.73 0.45 -9.70
C GLN A 229 2.14 1.34 -8.52
N SER A 230 1.84 2.63 -8.62
CA SER A 230 2.23 3.63 -7.62
C SER A 230 1.06 4.05 -6.73
N GLY A 231 -0.15 3.78 -7.13
CA GLY A 231 -1.35 4.02 -6.36
C GLY A 231 -2.59 3.48 -7.05
N THR A 232 -3.62 3.15 -6.28
CA THR A 232 -4.91 2.68 -6.80
C THR A 232 -6.05 3.40 -6.10
N SER A 233 -7.16 3.52 -6.83
CA SER A 233 -8.44 3.99 -6.30
C SER A 233 -9.55 3.09 -6.85
N HIS A 234 -10.41 2.60 -5.98
CA HIS A 234 -11.45 1.61 -6.31
C HIS A 234 -12.83 2.20 -6.07
N ASN A 235 -13.78 1.74 -6.86
CA ASN A 235 -15.20 2.01 -6.68
C ASN A 235 -15.96 0.69 -6.61
#